data_75ce002b6688258bbcd41030e8302bff
#
_entry.id   75ce002b6688258bbcd41030e8302bff
#
_cell.length_a   1.000
_cell.length_b   1.000
_cell.length_c   1.000
_cell.angle_alpha   90.00
_cell.angle_beta   90.00
_cell.angle_gamma   90.00
#
_symmetry.space_group_name_H-M   'P 1'
#
loop_
_entity.id
_entity.type
_entity.pdbx_description
1 polymer ?
#
loop_
_entity_poly.entity_id
_entity_poly.type
_entity_poly.pdbx_seq_one_letter_code
_entity_poly.pdbx_strand_id
1 'polypeptide(L)'
;MIGTIERIKIYPGKGEAGKELTEARFVGDLGLEGDRHAKGGERQISILLFECREQIANEKEAGLCLARFKENINIRFPDHAAIKPGIRLEAGEAEQKVVLEITAETKHCHEECVLYQTGKPCPLAGLNLFAKVIKGGVIRLGDEVTITY
;
A
#
# COMPACT_ATOMS: atom_id res chain seq x y z
N MET A 1 6.02 14.12 -10.17
CA MET A 1 5.70 12.75 -10.62
C MET A 1 4.26 12.46 -10.26
N ILE A 2 3.49 11.93 -11.19
CA ILE A 2 2.06 11.64 -11.01
C ILE A 2 1.86 10.13 -11.16
N GLY A 3 1.18 9.54 -10.18
CA GLY A 3 0.75 8.16 -10.24
C GLY A 3 -0.77 8.06 -10.32
N THR A 4 -1.28 6.84 -10.32
CA THR A 4 -2.70 6.55 -10.43
C THR A 4 -3.11 5.48 -9.42
N ILE A 5 -4.25 5.67 -8.78
CA ILE A 5 -4.84 4.66 -7.89
C ILE A 5 -5.47 3.57 -8.75
N GLU A 6 -4.88 2.38 -8.72
CA GLU A 6 -5.31 1.22 -9.52
C GLU A 6 -6.25 0.29 -8.77
N ARG A 7 -6.14 0.22 -7.45
CA ARG A 7 -6.96 -0.67 -6.63
C ARG A 7 -7.07 -0.15 -5.20
N ILE A 8 -8.24 -0.34 -4.59
CA ILE A 8 -8.50 -0.03 -3.18
C ILE A 8 -9.14 -1.27 -2.55
N LYS A 9 -8.61 -1.71 -1.41
CA LYS A 9 -9.15 -2.85 -0.65
C LYS A 9 -9.20 -2.56 0.84
N ILE A 10 -10.22 -3.09 1.50
CA ILE A 10 -10.28 -3.12 2.96
C ILE A 10 -10.36 -4.57 3.43
N TYR A 11 -9.85 -4.81 4.64
CA TYR A 11 -9.88 -6.11 5.31
C TYR A 11 -10.55 -5.90 6.66
N PRO A 12 -11.89 -6.09 6.75
CA PRO A 12 -12.66 -5.72 7.96
C PRO A 12 -12.28 -6.49 9.21
N GLY A 13 -11.89 -7.75 9.06
CA GLY A 13 -11.54 -8.59 10.19
C GLY A 13 -10.33 -9.46 9.94
N LYS A 14 -9.71 -9.93 11.03
CA LYS A 14 -8.56 -10.82 10.95
C LYS A 14 -8.95 -12.13 10.27
N GLY A 15 -8.21 -12.51 9.24
CA GLY A 15 -8.48 -13.73 8.48
C GLY A 15 -9.62 -13.62 7.47
N GLU A 16 -10.32 -12.49 7.42
CA GLU A 16 -11.35 -12.26 6.41
C GLU A 16 -10.77 -11.88 5.06
N ALA A 17 -11.47 -12.24 4.00
CA ALA A 17 -11.12 -11.83 2.64
C ALA A 17 -11.28 -10.32 2.49
N GLY A 18 -10.41 -9.72 1.66
CA GLY A 18 -10.49 -8.31 1.35
C GLY A 18 -11.70 -7.99 0.48
N LYS A 19 -12.20 -6.76 0.61
CA LYS A 19 -13.25 -6.21 -0.25
C LYS A 19 -12.64 -5.14 -1.14
N GLU A 20 -12.87 -5.26 -2.45
CA GLU A 20 -12.48 -4.22 -3.39
C GLU A 20 -13.50 -3.09 -3.37
N LEU A 21 -13.01 -1.87 -3.35
CA LEU A 21 -13.84 -0.67 -3.34
C LEU A 21 -13.52 0.20 -4.55
N THR A 22 -14.55 0.94 -5.02
CA THR A 22 -14.35 1.95 -6.07
C THR A 22 -14.02 3.31 -5.48
N GLU A 23 -14.39 3.52 -4.23
CA GLU A 23 -14.01 4.70 -3.46
C GLU A 23 -13.91 4.34 -1.99
N ALA A 24 -13.10 5.10 -1.25
CA ALA A 24 -12.91 4.87 0.18
C ALA A 24 -12.62 6.17 0.92
N ARG A 25 -13.05 6.22 2.17
CA ARG A 25 -12.79 7.33 3.08
C ARG A 25 -11.55 7.01 3.93
N PHE A 26 -10.63 7.94 3.94
CA PHE A 26 -9.43 7.89 4.78
C PHE A 26 -9.63 8.84 5.95
N VAL A 27 -9.34 8.36 7.15
CA VAL A 27 -9.54 9.12 8.39
C VAL A 27 -8.20 9.52 8.96
N GLY A 28 -8.02 10.82 9.18
CA GLY A 28 -6.78 11.37 9.72
C GLY A 28 -6.39 10.71 11.04
N ASP A 29 -5.11 10.35 11.16
CA ASP A 29 -4.51 9.69 12.33
C ASP A 29 -5.07 8.31 12.68
N LEU A 30 -5.95 7.74 11.86
CA LEU A 30 -6.50 6.39 12.07
C LEU A 30 -6.18 5.42 10.95
N GLY A 31 -6.59 5.74 9.73
CA GLY A 31 -6.38 4.86 8.58
C GLY A 31 -7.57 4.83 7.64
N LEU A 32 -7.73 3.72 6.94
CA LEU A 32 -8.79 3.50 5.96
C LEU A 32 -10.05 3.01 6.66
N GLU A 33 -11.15 3.77 6.53
CA GLU A 33 -12.43 3.42 7.15
C GLU A 33 -12.89 2.03 6.75
N GLY A 34 -13.24 1.22 7.73
CA GLY A 34 -13.68 -0.16 7.54
C GLY A 34 -12.56 -1.19 7.54
N ASP A 35 -11.32 -0.77 7.55
CA ASP A 35 -10.17 -1.69 7.60
C ASP A 35 -9.78 -1.99 9.05
N ARG A 36 -9.33 -3.23 9.30
CA ARG A 36 -8.93 -3.65 10.65
C ARG A 36 -7.72 -2.90 11.20
N HIS A 37 -6.90 -2.31 10.34
CA HIS A 37 -5.71 -1.54 10.73
C HIS A 37 -5.99 -0.06 10.95
N ALA A 38 -7.26 0.38 10.88
CA ALA A 38 -7.68 1.75 11.17
C ALA A 38 -7.67 2.03 12.68
N LYS A 39 -6.50 1.90 13.30
CA LYS A 39 -6.29 2.02 14.75
C LYS A 39 -5.24 3.06 15.10
N GLY A 40 -4.77 3.80 14.11
CA GLY A 40 -3.66 4.71 14.30
C GLY A 40 -2.30 4.02 14.20
N GLY A 41 -1.25 4.72 14.62
CA GLY A 41 0.13 4.22 14.58
C GLY A 41 0.81 4.47 13.24
N GLU A 42 1.94 3.81 13.02
CA GLU A 42 2.80 4.07 11.86
C GLU A 42 2.44 3.22 10.63
N ARG A 43 1.60 2.19 10.79
CA ARG A 43 1.24 1.26 9.72
C ARG A 43 -0.27 1.22 9.51
N GLN A 44 -0.86 2.38 9.30
CA GLN A 44 -2.30 2.52 9.11
C GLN A 44 -2.75 2.02 7.74
N ILE A 45 -1.95 2.28 6.70
CA ILE A 45 -2.25 1.94 5.31
C ILE A 45 -1.10 1.11 4.76
N SER A 46 -1.46 0.02 4.08
CA SER A 46 -0.51 -0.82 3.35
C SER A 46 -0.60 -0.47 1.86
N ILE A 47 0.53 -0.13 1.26
CA ILE A 47 0.61 0.28 -0.15
C ILE A 47 1.47 -0.70 -0.90
N LEU A 48 0.99 -1.16 -2.05
CA LEU A 48 1.75 -1.99 -2.97
C LEU A 48 1.83 -1.27 -4.32
N LEU A 49 3.02 -1.16 -4.87
CA LEU A 49 3.20 -0.59 -6.20
C LEU A 49 2.72 -1.59 -7.25
N PHE A 50 2.07 -1.09 -8.29
CA PHE A 50 1.36 -1.93 -9.26
C PHE A 50 2.29 -2.94 -9.95
N GLU A 51 3.51 -2.53 -10.27
CA GLU A 51 4.52 -3.40 -10.90
C GLU A 51 4.84 -4.61 -10.02
N CYS A 52 4.89 -4.42 -8.72
CA CYS A 52 5.11 -5.51 -7.78
C CYS A 52 3.95 -6.51 -7.80
N ARG A 53 2.73 -6.04 -8.00
CA ARG A 53 1.54 -6.89 -8.10
C ARG A 53 1.66 -7.88 -9.25
N GLU A 54 2.15 -7.43 -10.41
CA GLU A 54 2.35 -8.29 -11.56
C GLU A 54 3.42 -9.36 -11.29
N GLN A 55 4.52 -8.98 -10.63
CA GLN A 55 5.57 -9.93 -10.26
C GLN A 55 5.05 -10.98 -9.28
N ILE A 56 4.23 -10.57 -8.30
CA ILE A 56 3.62 -11.49 -7.34
C ILE A 56 2.76 -12.52 -8.07
N ALA A 57 1.95 -12.09 -9.05
CA ALA A 57 1.10 -13.00 -9.81
C ALA A 57 1.90 -14.06 -10.55
N ASN A 58 3.11 -13.73 -11.01
CA ASN A 58 3.99 -14.66 -11.73
C ASN A 58 4.78 -15.59 -10.80
N GLU A 59 5.07 -15.17 -9.58
CA GLU A 59 5.95 -15.90 -8.64
C GLU A 59 5.25 -16.32 -7.34
N LYS A 60 3.93 -16.42 -7.34
CA LYS A 60 3.11 -16.66 -6.16
C LYS A 60 3.46 -17.92 -5.35
N GLU A 61 4.10 -18.90 -5.97
CA GLU A 61 4.49 -20.14 -5.30
C GLU A 61 5.87 -20.06 -4.65
N ALA A 62 6.65 -19.04 -4.96
CA ALA A 62 8.03 -18.95 -4.54
C ALA A 62 8.25 -18.31 -3.17
N GLY A 63 7.38 -17.38 -2.75
CA GLY A 63 7.59 -16.61 -1.53
C GLY A 63 6.50 -16.78 -0.49
N LEU A 64 6.89 -16.86 0.77
CA LEU A 64 5.97 -17.04 1.89
C LEU A 64 4.97 -15.88 2.02
N CYS A 65 5.41 -14.65 1.78
CA CYS A 65 4.58 -13.45 1.94
C CYS A 65 3.74 -13.12 0.71
N LEU A 66 4.10 -13.64 -0.47
CA LEU A 66 3.47 -13.25 -1.73
C LEU A 66 1.98 -13.56 -1.78
N ALA A 67 1.58 -14.73 -1.28
CA ALA A 67 0.18 -15.14 -1.23
C ALA A 67 -0.58 -14.55 -0.04
N ARG A 68 0.13 -14.00 0.96
CA ARG A 68 -0.46 -13.51 2.21
C ARG A 68 -0.49 -12.00 2.32
N PHE A 69 0.16 -11.30 1.40
CA PHE A 69 0.25 -9.85 1.47
C PHE A 69 -1.12 -9.22 1.21
N LYS A 70 -1.53 -8.34 2.13
CA LYS A 70 -2.84 -7.69 2.11
C LYS A 70 -2.64 -6.18 1.99
N GLU A 71 -2.57 -5.70 0.77
CA GLU A 71 -2.45 -4.28 0.50
C GLU A 71 -3.80 -3.58 0.53
N ASN A 72 -3.81 -2.34 1.01
CA ASN A 72 -5.00 -1.48 0.98
C ASN A 72 -5.10 -0.75 -0.36
N ILE A 73 -4.00 -0.22 -0.87
CA ILE A 73 -3.98 0.50 -2.14
C ILE A 73 -2.88 -0.03 -3.05
N ASN A 74 -3.20 -0.12 -4.34
CA ASN A 74 -2.21 -0.30 -5.39
C ASN A 74 -2.07 1.00 -6.15
N ILE A 75 -0.85 1.48 -6.31
CA ILE A 75 -0.55 2.73 -7.00
C ILE A 75 0.42 2.42 -8.15
N ARG A 76 0.12 2.96 -9.32
CA ARG A 76 1.02 2.92 -10.47
C ARG A 76 1.79 4.23 -10.54
N PHE A 77 3.12 4.14 -10.53
CA PHE A 77 4.01 5.27 -10.75
C PHE A 77 4.98 4.96 -11.89
N PRO A 78 5.35 5.97 -12.70
CA PRO A 78 6.39 5.79 -13.73
C PRO A 78 7.74 5.43 -13.14
N ASP A 79 8.07 5.98 -11.97
CA ASP A 79 9.32 5.70 -11.26
C ASP A 79 9.05 5.56 -9.75
N HIS A 80 8.99 4.32 -9.28
CA HIS A 80 8.71 4.03 -7.88
C HIS A 80 9.93 4.17 -6.96
N ALA A 81 11.13 4.33 -7.51
CA ALA A 81 12.34 4.49 -6.71
C ALA A 81 12.36 5.78 -5.88
N ALA A 82 11.54 6.77 -6.27
CA ALA A 82 11.42 8.02 -5.54
C ALA A 82 10.59 7.92 -4.25
N ILE A 83 9.88 6.81 -4.03
CA ILE A 83 8.94 6.68 -2.92
C ILE A 83 9.62 6.01 -1.73
N LYS A 84 9.87 6.78 -0.69
CA LYS A 84 10.64 6.39 0.50
C LYS A 84 9.98 6.93 1.76
N PRO A 85 10.31 6.40 2.95
CA PRO A 85 9.84 6.97 4.21
C PRO A 85 10.10 8.48 4.31
N GLY A 86 9.14 9.21 4.84
CA GLY A 86 9.17 10.67 4.95
C GLY A 86 8.53 11.41 3.78
N ILE A 87 8.33 10.75 2.66
CA ILE A 87 7.65 11.35 1.50
C ILE A 87 6.15 11.34 1.74
N ARG A 88 5.48 12.38 1.25
CA ARG A 88 4.03 12.48 1.30
C ARG A 88 3.43 12.26 -0.08
N LEU A 89 2.28 11.59 -0.09
CA LEU A 89 1.48 11.36 -1.27
C LEU A 89 0.16 12.11 -1.09
N GLU A 90 -0.25 12.81 -2.13
CA GLU A 90 -1.56 13.48 -2.14
C GLU A 90 -2.41 12.88 -3.24
N ALA A 91 -3.64 12.49 -2.90
CA ALA A 91 -4.58 11.89 -3.83
C ALA A 91 -6.00 12.41 -3.59
N GLY A 92 -6.80 12.43 -4.65
CA GLY A 92 -8.20 12.85 -4.59
C GLY A 92 -8.42 14.28 -5.07
N GLU A 93 -9.69 14.70 -5.01
CA GLU A 93 -10.09 16.03 -5.45
C GLU A 93 -9.84 17.08 -4.36
N ALA A 94 -9.74 18.35 -4.77
CA ALA A 94 -9.26 19.47 -3.97
C ALA A 94 -9.73 19.53 -2.49
N GLU A 95 -11.03 19.46 -2.24
CA GLU A 95 -11.58 19.57 -0.88
C GLU A 95 -11.55 18.25 -0.12
N GLN A 96 -11.49 17.13 -0.83
CA GLN A 96 -11.46 15.78 -0.27
C GLN A 96 -10.07 15.15 -0.39
N LYS A 97 -9.06 15.96 -0.70
CA LYS A 97 -7.70 15.45 -0.91
C LYS A 97 -7.15 14.79 0.33
N VAL A 98 -6.67 13.56 0.14
CA VAL A 98 -6.02 12.77 1.19
C VAL A 98 -4.52 13.00 1.12
N VAL A 99 -3.90 13.18 2.29
CA VAL A 99 -2.45 13.26 2.41
C VAL A 99 -1.97 12.07 3.21
N LEU A 100 -1.10 11.26 2.61
CA LEU A 100 -0.47 10.12 3.25
C LEU A 100 1.03 10.39 3.42
N GLU A 101 1.59 9.96 4.55
CA GLU A 101 3.04 10.02 4.75
C GLU A 101 3.58 8.61 4.84
N ILE A 102 4.59 8.31 4.02
CA ILE A 102 5.23 7.01 4.04
C ILE A 102 6.05 6.89 5.32
N THR A 103 5.76 5.87 6.13
CA THR A 103 6.38 5.67 7.44
C THR A 103 7.40 4.56 7.46
N ALA A 104 7.23 3.54 6.61
CA ALA A 104 8.13 2.40 6.58
C ALA A 104 8.12 1.73 5.22
N GLU A 105 9.21 1.07 4.92
CA GLU A 105 9.33 0.15 3.80
C GLU A 105 9.10 -1.27 4.33
N THR A 106 9.36 -2.23 3.50
CA THR A 106 9.26 -3.67 3.64
C THR A 106 9.37 -4.23 5.07
N LYS A 107 8.56 -5.24 5.35
CA LYS A 107 8.70 -6.10 6.54
C LYS A 107 9.99 -6.90 6.50
N HIS A 108 10.45 -7.34 7.66
CA HIS A 108 11.51 -8.33 7.75
C HIS A 108 11.08 -9.64 7.09
N CYS A 109 11.98 -10.27 6.35
CA CYS A 109 11.73 -11.57 5.76
C CYS A 109 11.64 -12.65 6.83
N HIS A 110 10.76 -13.62 6.60
CA HIS A 110 10.71 -14.83 7.44
C HIS A 110 11.82 -15.79 7.03
N GLU A 111 12.46 -16.40 8.01
CA GLU A 111 13.56 -17.35 7.77
C GLU A 111 13.08 -18.58 6.99
N GLU A 112 11.81 -18.96 7.12
CA GLU A 112 11.22 -20.09 6.41
C GLU A 112 10.94 -19.81 4.93
N CYS A 113 11.05 -18.56 4.49
CA CYS A 113 10.75 -18.20 3.11
C CYS A 113 11.81 -18.75 2.14
N VAL A 114 11.36 -19.45 1.10
CA VAL A 114 12.25 -20.03 0.10
C VAL A 114 13.10 -18.97 -0.59
N LEU A 115 12.52 -17.80 -0.89
CA LEU A 115 13.28 -16.70 -1.49
C LEU A 115 14.37 -16.19 -0.56
N TYR A 116 14.09 -16.09 0.73
CA TYR A 116 15.06 -15.68 1.73
C TYR A 116 16.20 -16.73 1.85
N GLN A 117 15.84 -18.01 1.96
CA GLN A 117 16.80 -19.10 2.11
C GLN A 117 17.72 -19.26 0.90
N THR A 118 17.20 -19.02 -0.31
CA THR A 118 17.96 -19.19 -1.55
C THR A 118 18.65 -17.89 -2.00
N GLY A 119 18.46 -16.78 -1.28
CA GLY A 119 19.03 -15.49 -1.64
C GLY A 119 18.47 -14.86 -2.89
N LYS A 120 17.32 -15.34 -3.37
CA LYS A 120 16.66 -14.76 -4.56
C LYS A 120 15.98 -13.42 -4.22
N PRO A 121 15.93 -12.48 -5.17
CA PRO A 121 15.20 -11.23 -4.97
C PRO A 121 13.73 -11.48 -4.67
N CYS A 122 13.20 -10.80 -3.64
CA CYS A 122 11.78 -10.86 -3.32
C CYS A 122 11.06 -9.71 -4.04
N PRO A 123 9.96 -9.99 -4.79
CA PRO A 123 9.20 -8.92 -5.45
C PRO A 123 8.64 -7.86 -4.50
N LEU A 124 8.46 -8.19 -3.21
CA LEU A 124 7.98 -7.24 -2.21
C LEU A 124 9.07 -6.29 -1.71
N ALA A 125 10.35 -6.63 -1.91
CA ALA A 125 11.45 -5.84 -1.37
C ALA A 125 11.48 -4.42 -1.97
N GLY A 126 11.27 -3.41 -1.12
CA GLY A 126 11.26 -2.01 -1.53
C GLY A 126 10.03 -1.56 -2.30
N LEU A 127 9.07 -2.44 -2.57
CA LEU A 127 7.88 -2.13 -3.36
C LEU A 127 6.59 -2.17 -2.55
N ASN A 128 6.62 -2.68 -1.31
CA ASN A 128 5.53 -2.56 -0.38
C ASN A 128 5.88 -1.50 0.68
N LEU A 129 4.93 -0.64 0.95
CA LEU A 129 5.13 0.53 1.80
C LEU A 129 4.02 0.60 2.83
N PHE A 130 4.31 1.27 3.94
CA PHE A 130 3.30 1.60 4.94
C PHE A 130 3.19 3.11 5.06
N ALA A 131 2.00 3.59 5.37
CA ALA A 131 1.74 5.01 5.49
C ALA A 131 0.77 5.30 6.62
N LYS A 132 0.79 6.54 7.08
CA LYS A 132 -0.23 7.07 7.98
C LYS A 132 -1.00 8.18 7.27
N VAL A 133 -2.25 8.37 7.67
CA VAL A 133 -3.11 9.40 7.11
C VAL A 133 -2.86 10.71 7.85
N ILE A 134 -2.25 11.67 7.16
CA ILE A 134 -2.01 13.01 7.71
C ILE A 134 -3.29 13.85 7.60
N LYS A 135 -3.94 13.80 6.45
CA LYS A 135 -5.21 14.48 6.21
C LYS A 135 -6.19 13.51 5.58
N GLY A 136 -7.36 13.35 6.20
CA GLY A 136 -8.41 12.49 5.70
C GLY A 136 -9.19 13.08 4.55
N GLY A 137 -9.91 12.23 3.85
CA GLY A 137 -10.74 12.59 2.70
C GLY A 137 -11.18 11.35 1.97
N VAL A 138 -11.49 11.49 0.69
CA VAL A 138 -11.98 10.39 -0.16
C VAL A 138 -11.06 10.20 -1.36
N ILE A 139 -10.68 8.94 -1.60
CA ILE A 139 -9.94 8.53 -2.78
C ILE A 139 -10.83 7.60 -3.61
N ARG A 140 -10.80 7.78 -4.93
CA ARG A 140 -11.51 6.94 -5.89
C ARG A 140 -10.54 6.25 -6.83
N LEU A 141 -10.95 5.12 -7.39
CA LEU A 141 -10.19 4.46 -8.46
C LEU A 141 -9.94 5.45 -9.60
N GLY A 142 -8.73 5.45 -10.12
CA GLY A 142 -8.32 6.34 -11.20
C GLY A 142 -7.86 7.72 -10.75
N ASP A 143 -7.99 8.06 -9.46
CA ASP A 143 -7.50 9.34 -8.95
C ASP A 143 -5.99 9.46 -9.13
N GLU A 144 -5.56 10.67 -9.42
CA GLU A 144 -4.14 10.99 -9.52
C GLU A 144 -3.49 11.06 -8.14
N VAL A 145 -2.26 10.57 -8.06
CA VAL A 145 -1.45 10.63 -6.85
C VAL A 145 -0.20 11.45 -7.17
N THR A 146 0.04 12.49 -6.40
CA THR A 146 1.23 13.32 -6.55
C THR A 146 2.15 13.15 -5.35
N ILE A 147 3.45 13.22 -5.59
CA ILE A 147 4.47 13.15 -4.54
C ILE A 147 4.78 14.58 -4.09
N THR A 148 4.81 14.77 -2.76
CA THR A 148 5.25 16.01 -2.15
C THR A 148 6.39 15.71 -1.18
N TYR A 149 7.38 16.59 -1.13
CA TYR A 149 8.57 16.42 -0.31
C TYR A 149 8.51 17.24 0.97
#